data_a33aee3619ae98b6b383a0285a70489a
#
_entry.id   a33aee3619ae98b6b383a0285a70489a
#
_cell.length_a   1.000
_cell.length_b   1.000
_cell.length_c   1.000
_cell.angle_alpha   90.00
_cell.angle_beta   90.00
_cell.angle_gamma   90.00
#
_symmetry.space_group_name_H-M   'P 1'
#
loop_
_entity.id
_entity.type
_entity.pdbx_description
1 polymer ?
#
loop_
_entity_poly.entity_id
_entity_poly.type
_entity_poly.pdbx_seq_one_letter_code
_entity_poly.pdbx_strand_id
1 'polypeptide(L)'
;MITSFTSKAAKRLRVATAATAGLALFALAGCSSSGDDASSTTAAGDDVAVTLIIKTQGTSFFQEMADGATAAADELGVDLTVAAGKVDGDEDTQIQAIENAISRGDQGILITPNGPTVFDAIQKARDAGLYVIALDTVPDPADSVDITFATDNFLAGQLVGQWTAQKLDGGDAVIALLDLFDDKVLTVDYDRDQGFLDGLGIELNDPAKNGDEEQTGTYTGGKGGKYTIVGNLATQGTEEGGRTATETLLSKNPDINVIYGINEPASYGGYQAMQAAGKTDGLITVSIDGSCDGAQYVADGILQATAQQYPLKMAELGVQAIYDLVTTGDAPTPEDGKDFFNTGVQLITNDPMPDVPSIDVTEGEEVCF
;
A
#
# COMPACT_ATOMS: atom_id res chain seq x y z
N MET A 1 -45.99 -7.13 -35.37
CA MET A 1 -46.31 -8.56 -35.30
C MET A 1 -46.08 -9.01 -33.87
N ILE A 2 -47.16 -9.24 -33.24
CA ILE A 2 -47.41 -9.69 -31.88
C ILE A 2 -47.20 -11.22 -31.87
N THR A 3 -46.50 -11.78 -30.92
CA THR A 3 -46.86 -13.08 -30.35
C THR A 3 -46.36 -13.21 -28.91
N SER A 4 -47.33 -13.21 -28.07
CA SER A 4 -47.41 -13.62 -26.66
C SER A 4 -47.41 -15.16 -26.57
N PHE A 5 -46.77 -15.74 -25.51
CA PHE A 5 -47.19 -17.02 -24.93
C PHE A 5 -46.93 -17.05 -23.41
N THR A 6 -47.92 -16.90 -22.69
CA THR A 6 -48.63 -17.49 -21.53
C THR A 6 -47.92 -18.62 -20.75
N SER A 7 -47.76 -18.37 -19.46
CA SER A 7 -48.25 -19.00 -18.22
C SER A 7 -48.44 -20.54 -18.20
N LYS A 8 -47.84 -21.17 -17.17
CA LYS A 8 -48.56 -22.21 -16.40
C LYS A 8 -48.03 -22.31 -14.95
N ALA A 9 -48.94 -22.09 -14.03
CA ALA A 9 -48.83 -22.34 -12.59
C ALA A 9 -49.32 -23.76 -12.25
N ALA A 10 -49.06 -24.16 -11.01
CA ALA A 10 -49.64 -25.20 -10.15
C ALA A 10 -48.69 -26.37 -9.85
N LYS A 11 -48.53 -26.92 -8.66
CA LYS A 11 -49.52 -27.15 -7.57
C LYS A 11 -48.80 -27.43 -6.24
N ARG A 12 -49.45 -26.97 -5.18
CA ARG A 12 -49.13 -27.25 -3.76
C ARG A 12 -49.43 -28.73 -3.46
N LEU A 13 -48.61 -29.35 -2.58
CA LEU A 13 -49.06 -30.45 -1.75
C LEU A 13 -48.56 -30.29 -0.32
N ARG A 14 -49.49 -30.09 0.58
CA ARG A 14 -49.32 -30.13 2.03
C ARG A 14 -49.59 -31.59 2.44
N VAL A 15 -48.73 -32.15 3.33
CA VAL A 15 -49.14 -33.25 4.23
C VAL A 15 -48.58 -32.91 5.60
N ALA A 16 -49.48 -32.94 6.56
CA ALA A 16 -49.26 -32.74 7.98
C ALA A 16 -49.39 -34.10 8.73
N THR A 17 -49.04 -34.05 10.03
CA THR A 17 -49.31 -35.03 11.10
C THR A 17 -48.16 -36.02 11.38
N ALA A 18 -47.77 -36.36 12.61
CA ALA A 18 -48.30 -36.11 13.95
C ALA A 18 -47.23 -36.42 15.01
N ALA A 19 -47.44 -35.93 16.21
CA ALA A 19 -46.67 -36.06 17.42
C ALA A 19 -46.68 -37.49 17.99
N THR A 20 -45.60 -37.88 18.72
CA THR A 20 -45.73 -38.72 19.92
C THR A 20 -44.60 -38.38 20.91
N ALA A 21 -45.03 -38.08 22.12
CA ALA A 21 -44.23 -37.89 23.32
C ALA A 21 -43.82 -39.25 23.91
N GLY A 22 -42.64 -39.32 24.51
CA GLY A 22 -42.18 -40.46 25.30
C GLY A 22 -41.19 -39.98 26.36
N LEU A 23 -41.70 -39.72 27.58
CA LEU A 23 -40.93 -39.62 28.83
C LEU A 23 -40.43 -41.01 29.24
N ALA A 24 -39.16 -41.12 29.60
CA ALA A 24 -38.70 -42.15 30.53
C ALA A 24 -37.51 -41.59 31.34
N LEU A 25 -37.80 -41.29 32.59
CA LEU A 25 -36.80 -41.20 33.66
C LEU A 25 -36.31 -42.61 34.01
N PHE A 26 -35.00 -42.81 34.19
CA PHE A 26 -34.47 -43.75 35.16
C PHE A 26 -33.14 -43.26 35.76
N ALA A 27 -33.04 -43.53 37.08
CA ALA A 27 -32.09 -42.97 38.01
C ALA A 27 -30.78 -43.80 38.15
N LEU A 28 -29.74 -43.09 38.59
CA LEU A 28 -28.64 -43.40 39.54
C LEU A 28 -28.29 -44.86 39.88
N ALA A 29 -27.02 -45.16 39.67
CA ALA A 29 -26.05 -45.82 40.61
C ALA A 29 -24.77 -46.07 39.76
N GLY A 30 -23.55 -45.66 40.07
CA GLY A 30 -22.77 -45.74 41.25
C GLY A 30 -21.51 -46.59 41.01
N CYS A 31 -20.33 -46.04 41.33
CA CYS A 31 -19.06 -46.70 41.69
C CYS A 31 -18.02 -47.01 40.58
N SER A 32 -17.03 -46.14 40.58
CA SER A 32 -15.56 -46.37 40.67
C SER A 32 -14.91 -47.55 39.95
N SER A 33 -14.02 -47.20 39.00
CA SER A 33 -12.67 -47.77 38.95
C SER A 33 -11.74 -46.82 38.15
N SER A 34 -10.61 -46.57 38.76
CA SER A 34 -9.45 -45.83 38.24
C SER A 34 -8.94 -46.44 36.93
N GLY A 35 -8.81 -45.56 35.93
CA GLY A 35 -8.05 -45.78 34.71
C GLY A 35 -7.59 -44.42 34.25
N ASP A 36 -6.31 -44.15 34.42
CA ASP A 36 -5.64 -43.00 33.83
C ASP A 36 -5.63 -43.12 32.31
N ASP A 37 -6.65 -42.57 31.66
CA ASP A 37 -6.55 -42.12 30.27
C ASP A 37 -6.42 -40.62 30.33
N ALA A 38 -5.15 -40.16 30.19
CA ALA A 38 -4.85 -38.80 29.84
C ALA A 38 -5.45 -38.55 28.45
N SER A 39 -6.72 -38.17 28.40
CA SER A 39 -7.32 -37.51 27.28
C SER A 39 -6.59 -36.18 27.17
N SER A 40 -5.61 -36.13 26.27
CA SER A 40 -5.08 -34.89 25.78
C SER A 40 -6.29 -34.13 25.17
N THR A 41 -6.90 -33.26 25.95
CA THR A 41 -7.59 -32.12 25.37
C THR A 41 -6.53 -31.35 24.60
N THR A 42 -6.43 -31.59 23.32
CA THR A 42 -5.99 -30.55 22.41
C THR A 42 -6.85 -29.35 22.76
N ALA A 43 -6.25 -28.35 23.39
CA ALA A 43 -6.82 -27.04 23.43
C ALA A 43 -7.23 -26.76 21.97
N ALA A 44 -8.52 -26.52 21.72
CA ALA A 44 -8.93 -25.87 20.49
C ALA A 44 -8.07 -24.61 20.46
N GLY A 45 -7.11 -24.53 19.55
CA GLY A 45 -6.41 -23.30 19.32
C GLY A 45 -7.50 -22.27 19.01
N ASP A 46 -7.51 -21.18 19.74
CA ASP A 46 -8.36 -20.05 19.38
C ASP A 46 -7.97 -19.71 17.94
N ASP A 47 -8.93 -19.83 17.01
CA ASP A 47 -8.71 -19.48 15.60
C ASP A 47 -8.23 -18.03 15.56
N VAL A 48 -7.03 -17.80 15.02
CA VAL A 48 -6.47 -16.45 14.92
C VAL A 48 -7.26 -15.68 13.89
N ALA A 49 -7.94 -14.60 14.30
CA ALA A 49 -8.73 -13.75 13.42
C ALA A 49 -8.04 -12.41 13.21
N VAL A 50 -7.89 -12.02 11.95
CA VAL A 50 -7.18 -10.80 11.53
C VAL A 50 -8.02 -10.03 10.52
N THR A 51 -8.01 -8.69 10.62
CA THR A 51 -8.57 -7.83 9.58
C THR A 51 -7.47 -7.10 8.84
N LEU A 52 -7.44 -7.23 7.51
CA LEU A 52 -6.67 -6.36 6.63
C LEU A 52 -7.56 -5.20 6.15
N ILE A 53 -7.09 -3.96 6.31
CA ILE A 53 -7.78 -2.74 5.90
C ILE A 53 -6.88 -1.97 4.93
N ILE A 54 -7.13 -2.11 3.63
CA ILE A 54 -6.36 -1.45 2.57
C ILE A 54 -6.94 -0.07 2.23
N LYS A 55 -6.16 0.81 1.56
CA LYS A 55 -6.63 2.15 1.19
C LYS A 55 -7.80 2.10 0.21
N THR A 56 -7.67 1.29 -0.84
CA THR A 56 -8.67 1.14 -1.90
C THR A 56 -8.48 -0.18 -2.64
N GLN A 57 -9.51 -0.65 -3.34
CA GLN A 57 -9.40 -1.79 -4.28
C GLN A 57 -9.10 -1.33 -5.72
N GLY A 58 -8.87 -0.04 -5.93
CA GLY A 58 -8.75 0.55 -7.26
C GLY A 58 -7.38 0.41 -7.93
N THR A 59 -6.35 -0.08 -7.21
CA THR A 59 -4.98 -0.23 -7.73
C THR A 59 -4.45 -1.64 -7.56
N SER A 60 -3.56 -2.09 -8.46
CA SER A 60 -2.87 -3.38 -8.36
C SER A 60 -2.11 -3.52 -7.04
N PHE A 61 -1.44 -2.46 -6.57
CA PHE A 61 -0.69 -2.46 -5.32
C PHE A 61 -1.49 -3.02 -4.13
N PHE A 62 -2.71 -2.50 -3.92
CA PHE A 62 -3.54 -2.95 -2.80
C PHE A 62 -4.25 -4.27 -3.07
N GLN A 63 -4.49 -4.63 -4.34
CA GLN A 63 -5.00 -5.95 -4.70
C GLN A 63 -3.97 -7.02 -4.37
N GLU A 64 -2.72 -6.84 -4.79
CA GLU A 64 -1.61 -7.76 -4.50
C GLU A 64 -1.33 -7.86 -2.99
N MET A 65 -1.44 -6.74 -2.26
CA MET A 65 -1.35 -6.78 -0.79
C MET A 65 -2.44 -7.66 -0.18
N ALA A 66 -3.68 -7.57 -0.67
CA ALA A 66 -4.79 -8.40 -0.20
C ALA A 66 -4.60 -9.88 -0.59
N ASP A 67 -4.06 -10.16 -1.77
CA ASP A 67 -3.76 -11.52 -2.23
C ASP A 67 -2.63 -12.15 -1.40
N GLY A 68 -1.56 -11.40 -1.09
CA GLY A 68 -0.49 -11.84 -0.20
C GLY A 68 -0.99 -12.16 1.22
N ALA A 69 -1.82 -11.28 1.79
CA ALA A 69 -2.44 -11.55 3.09
C ALA A 69 -3.33 -12.78 3.06
N THR A 70 -4.11 -12.98 1.99
CA THR A 70 -5.00 -14.13 1.83
C THR A 70 -4.21 -15.43 1.72
N ALA A 71 -3.13 -15.44 0.93
CA ALA A 71 -2.27 -16.60 0.78
C ALA A 71 -1.61 -16.99 2.12
N ALA A 72 -1.07 -16.02 2.87
CA ALA A 72 -0.49 -16.26 4.19
C ALA A 72 -1.54 -16.75 5.20
N ALA A 73 -2.73 -16.17 5.19
CA ALA A 73 -3.82 -16.59 6.07
C ALA A 73 -4.27 -18.02 5.79
N ASP A 74 -4.40 -18.41 4.52
CA ASP A 74 -4.75 -19.78 4.12
C ASP A 74 -3.68 -20.79 4.58
N GLU A 75 -2.39 -20.44 4.46
CA GLU A 75 -1.28 -21.31 4.87
C GLU A 75 -1.24 -21.51 6.40
N LEU A 76 -1.51 -20.45 7.16
CA LEU A 76 -1.42 -20.44 8.62
C LEU A 76 -2.73 -20.85 9.31
N GLY A 77 -3.84 -20.93 8.57
CA GLY A 77 -5.16 -21.18 9.13
C GLY A 77 -5.73 -19.99 9.90
N VAL A 78 -5.42 -18.77 9.46
CA VAL A 78 -5.91 -17.51 10.02
C VAL A 78 -7.27 -17.17 9.40
N ASP A 79 -8.24 -16.74 10.21
CA ASP A 79 -9.52 -16.21 9.74
C ASP A 79 -9.34 -14.74 9.31
N LEU A 80 -9.09 -14.52 8.02
CA LEU A 80 -8.80 -13.20 7.46
C LEU A 80 -10.08 -12.52 6.94
N THR A 81 -10.34 -11.31 7.43
CA THR A 81 -11.31 -10.39 6.83
C THR A 81 -10.59 -9.29 6.06
N VAL A 82 -10.94 -9.07 4.80
CA VAL A 82 -10.41 -7.96 3.99
C VAL A 82 -11.45 -6.85 3.88
N ALA A 83 -11.05 -5.62 4.22
CA ALA A 83 -11.83 -4.40 4.08
C ALA A 83 -11.01 -3.35 3.28
N ALA A 84 -11.69 -2.40 2.65
CA ALA A 84 -11.05 -1.35 1.87
C ALA A 84 -11.81 -0.03 2.00
N GLY A 85 -11.10 1.10 1.91
CA GLY A 85 -11.70 2.38 1.59
C GLY A 85 -12.32 2.36 0.18
N LYS A 86 -13.23 3.29 -0.09
CA LYS A 86 -13.87 3.42 -1.42
C LYS A 86 -12.91 4.01 -2.45
N VAL A 87 -12.07 4.91 -1.98
CA VAL A 87 -11.01 5.59 -2.72
C VAL A 87 -9.82 5.81 -1.79
N ASP A 88 -8.67 6.14 -2.33
CA ASP A 88 -7.54 6.59 -1.51
C ASP A 88 -7.95 7.87 -0.75
N GLY A 89 -7.59 7.94 0.54
CA GLY A 89 -8.01 9.02 1.43
C GLY A 89 -9.38 8.86 2.10
N ASP A 90 -10.12 7.76 1.88
CA ASP A 90 -11.40 7.48 2.57
C ASP A 90 -11.14 6.94 3.99
N GLU A 91 -10.94 7.85 4.94
CA GLU A 91 -10.70 7.53 6.34
C GLU A 91 -11.97 7.01 7.05
N ASP A 92 -13.15 7.53 6.72
CA ASP A 92 -14.41 7.14 7.37
C ASP A 92 -14.71 5.64 7.21
N THR A 93 -14.49 5.09 6.01
CA THR A 93 -14.70 3.67 5.76
C THR A 93 -13.67 2.81 6.53
N GLN A 94 -12.42 3.27 6.65
CA GLN A 94 -11.40 2.58 7.44
C GLN A 94 -11.74 2.59 8.94
N ILE A 95 -12.20 3.72 9.49
CA ILE A 95 -12.67 3.81 10.88
C ILE A 95 -13.76 2.79 11.15
N GLN A 96 -14.74 2.68 10.24
CA GLN A 96 -15.82 1.70 10.36
C GLN A 96 -15.28 0.24 10.33
N ALA A 97 -14.27 -0.04 9.49
CA ALA A 97 -13.67 -1.37 9.42
C ALA A 97 -12.91 -1.72 10.72
N ILE A 98 -12.20 -0.76 11.32
CA ILE A 98 -11.54 -0.91 12.63
C ILE A 98 -12.58 -1.23 13.72
N GLU A 99 -13.68 -0.45 13.80
CA GLU A 99 -14.74 -0.68 14.78
C GLU A 99 -15.40 -2.07 14.59
N ASN A 100 -15.54 -2.54 13.37
CA ASN A 100 -16.04 -3.88 13.08
C ASN A 100 -15.05 -4.98 13.56
N ALA A 101 -13.75 -4.80 13.35
CA ALA A 101 -12.72 -5.72 13.84
C ALA A 101 -12.73 -5.83 15.37
N ILE A 102 -12.81 -4.70 16.09
CA ILE A 102 -12.99 -4.66 17.55
C ILE A 102 -14.24 -5.44 17.97
N SER A 103 -15.37 -5.20 17.29
CA SER A 103 -16.66 -5.82 17.61
C SER A 103 -16.67 -7.33 17.37
N ARG A 104 -15.90 -7.84 16.43
CA ARG A 104 -15.72 -9.29 16.19
C ARG A 104 -14.80 -9.94 17.22
N GLY A 105 -13.94 -9.17 17.86
CA GLY A 105 -12.91 -9.68 18.76
C GLY A 105 -11.71 -10.26 18.03
N ASP A 106 -11.33 -9.66 16.89
CA ASP A 106 -10.12 -10.03 16.16
C ASP A 106 -8.88 -9.87 17.06
N GLN A 107 -7.84 -10.63 16.81
CA GLN A 107 -6.59 -10.54 17.55
C GLN A 107 -5.67 -9.47 16.98
N GLY A 108 -5.84 -9.12 15.69
CA GLY A 108 -5.04 -8.07 15.09
C GLY A 108 -5.67 -7.40 13.89
N ILE A 109 -5.09 -6.25 13.56
CA ILE A 109 -5.43 -5.45 12.38
C ILE A 109 -4.16 -5.18 11.60
N LEU A 110 -4.20 -5.41 10.30
CA LEU A 110 -3.26 -4.88 9.32
C LEU A 110 -3.94 -3.69 8.63
N ILE A 111 -3.30 -2.53 8.56
CA ILE A 111 -3.91 -1.34 7.97
C ILE A 111 -2.92 -0.53 7.16
N THR A 112 -3.34 -0.09 5.95
CA THR A 112 -2.68 1.00 5.22
C THR A 112 -3.45 2.30 5.48
N PRO A 113 -2.97 3.19 6.39
CA PRO A 113 -3.74 4.35 6.82
C PRO A 113 -4.03 5.33 5.66
N ASN A 114 -5.28 5.79 5.56
CA ASN A 114 -5.72 6.79 4.57
C ASN A 114 -5.55 8.24 5.04
N GLY A 115 -5.16 8.43 6.30
CA GLY A 115 -4.95 9.76 6.87
C GLY A 115 -4.95 9.74 8.40
N PRO A 116 -4.71 10.90 9.04
CA PRO A 116 -4.48 10.97 10.48
C PRO A 116 -5.73 10.73 11.33
N THR A 117 -6.95 10.87 10.79
CA THR A 117 -8.17 10.71 11.60
C THR A 117 -8.45 9.26 11.97
N VAL A 118 -7.81 8.29 11.30
CA VAL A 118 -7.93 6.87 11.66
C VAL A 118 -7.21 6.52 12.98
N PHE A 119 -6.24 7.34 13.42
CA PHE A 119 -5.40 7.00 14.57
C PHE A 119 -6.17 6.92 15.89
N ASP A 120 -7.22 7.72 16.06
CA ASP A 120 -8.11 7.60 17.23
C ASP A 120 -8.86 6.25 17.25
N ALA A 121 -9.23 5.72 16.10
CA ALA A 121 -9.86 4.40 16.00
C ALA A 121 -8.84 3.27 16.20
N ILE A 122 -7.62 3.43 15.68
CA ILE A 122 -6.49 2.52 15.92
C ILE A 122 -6.19 2.46 17.42
N GLN A 123 -6.13 3.59 18.12
CA GLN A 123 -5.90 3.59 19.57
C GLN A 123 -7.01 2.82 20.32
N LYS A 124 -8.28 2.96 19.92
CA LYS A 124 -9.37 2.14 20.49
C LYS A 124 -9.19 0.65 20.25
N ALA A 125 -8.70 0.26 19.07
CA ALA A 125 -8.41 -1.15 18.78
C ALA A 125 -7.29 -1.69 19.70
N ARG A 126 -6.21 -0.94 19.89
CA ARG A 126 -5.11 -1.27 20.80
C ARG A 126 -5.59 -1.33 22.25
N ASP A 127 -6.44 -0.39 22.69
CA ASP A 127 -7.04 -0.39 24.03
C ASP A 127 -7.98 -1.59 24.25
N ALA A 128 -8.57 -2.12 23.17
CA ALA A 128 -9.37 -3.34 23.21
C ALA A 128 -8.53 -4.62 23.16
N GLY A 129 -7.20 -4.50 23.01
CA GLY A 129 -6.24 -5.62 23.02
C GLY A 129 -5.90 -6.19 21.64
N LEU A 130 -6.31 -5.54 20.55
CA LEU A 130 -5.90 -5.93 19.20
C LEU A 130 -4.47 -5.44 18.94
N TYR A 131 -3.65 -6.27 18.31
CA TYR A 131 -2.33 -5.84 17.82
C TYR A 131 -2.48 -5.17 16.46
N VAL A 132 -2.00 -3.93 16.31
CA VAL A 132 -2.21 -3.15 15.09
C VAL A 132 -0.88 -2.94 14.36
N ILE A 133 -0.81 -3.46 13.15
CA ILE A 133 0.33 -3.32 12.24
C ILE A 133 -0.06 -2.38 11.11
N ALA A 134 0.69 -1.29 10.94
CA ALA A 134 0.58 -0.50 9.72
C ALA A 134 1.36 -1.17 8.58
N LEU A 135 0.84 -1.06 7.37
CA LEU A 135 1.48 -1.48 6.13
C LEU A 135 1.71 -0.26 5.23
N ASP A 136 2.80 -0.27 4.47
CA ASP A 136 3.13 0.74 3.44
C ASP A 136 3.39 2.15 3.98
N THR A 137 2.46 2.71 4.74
CA THR A 137 2.50 4.09 5.22
C THR A 137 2.85 4.12 6.71
N VAL A 138 4.05 4.58 7.05
CA VAL A 138 4.48 4.78 8.44
C VAL A 138 3.64 5.91 9.05
N PRO A 139 2.94 5.68 10.18
CA PRO A 139 2.20 6.74 10.86
C PRO A 139 3.12 7.85 11.40
N ASP A 140 2.58 9.06 11.50
CA ASP A 140 3.21 10.15 12.26
C ASP A 140 2.24 10.61 13.35
N PRO A 141 2.55 10.34 14.65
CA PRO A 141 3.76 9.68 15.16
C PRO A 141 3.78 8.16 14.92
N ALA A 142 4.98 7.57 14.76
CA ALA A 142 5.16 6.15 14.43
C ALA A 142 4.60 5.20 15.49
N ASP A 143 4.53 5.60 16.76
CA ASP A 143 3.98 4.83 17.88
C ASP A 143 2.44 4.80 17.94
N SER A 144 1.76 5.38 16.95
CA SER A 144 0.31 5.26 16.78
C SER A 144 -0.14 3.82 16.52
N VAL A 145 0.76 2.95 16.05
CA VAL A 145 0.58 1.51 15.85
C VAL A 145 1.63 0.72 16.65
N ASP A 146 1.49 -0.61 16.67
CA ASP A 146 2.46 -1.45 17.39
C ASP A 146 3.76 -1.65 16.58
N ILE A 147 3.66 -1.75 15.25
CA ILE A 147 4.77 -1.76 14.30
C ILE A 147 4.27 -1.40 12.90
N THR A 148 5.19 -1.02 12.01
CA THR A 148 4.92 -0.83 10.58
C THR A 148 5.82 -1.73 9.74
N PHE A 149 5.26 -2.36 8.68
CA PHE A 149 6.01 -3.00 7.61
C PHE A 149 5.85 -2.15 6.34
N ALA A 150 6.94 -1.55 5.87
CA ALA A 150 6.91 -0.59 4.77
C ALA A 150 8.17 -0.64 3.93
N THR A 151 8.10 -0.09 2.72
CA THR A 151 9.26 0.35 1.95
C THR A 151 9.91 1.53 2.67
N ASP A 152 11.23 1.64 2.61
CA ASP A 152 11.91 2.89 2.92
C ASP A 152 11.60 3.91 1.82
N ASN A 153 10.55 4.71 2.04
CA ASN A 153 10.02 5.63 1.05
C ASN A 153 10.98 6.76 0.72
N PHE A 154 11.76 7.24 1.71
CA PHE A 154 12.80 8.23 1.45
C PHE A 154 13.90 7.66 0.56
N LEU A 155 14.38 6.44 0.84
CA LEU A 155 15.37 5.76 0.01
C LEU A 155 14.83 5.47 -1.40
N ALA A 156 13.54 5.12 -1.55
CA ALA A 156 12.91 4.94 -2.85
C ALA A 156 12.97 6.20 -3.70
N GLY A 157 12.55 7.33 -3.15
CA GLY A 157 12.68 8.64 -3.79
C GLY A 157 14.13 8.99 -4.09
N GLN A 158 15.04 8.76 -3.13
CA GLN A 158 16.46 9.08 -3.27
C GLN A 158 17.13 8.31 -4.42
N LEU A 159 16.85 7.01 -4.57
CA LEU A 159 17.36 6.21 -5.69
C LEU A 159 16.90 6.76 -7.05
N VAL A 160 15.61 7.10 -7.14
CA VAL A 160 15.01 7.70 -8.34
C VAL A 160 15.65 9.07 -8.63
N GLY A 161 15.84 9.91 -7.60
CA GLY A 161 16.50 11.21 -7.72
C GLY A 161 17.97 11.12 -8.14
N GLN A 162 18.74 10.21 -7.56
CA GLN A 162 20.14 9.95 -7.92
C GLN A 162 20.27 9.51 -9.37
N TRP A 163 19.39 8.60 -9.80
CA TRP A 163 19.34 8.17 -11.19
C TRP A 163 19.03 9.33 -12.12
N THR A 164 18.02 10.15 -11.79
CA THR A 164 17.61 11.34 -12.57
C THR A 164 18.74 12.35 -12.69
N ALA A 165 19.45 12.63 -11.58
CA ALA A 165 20.60 13.54 -11.58
C ALA A 165 21.70 13.10 -12.56
N GLN A 166 21.98 11.79 -12.60
CA GLN A 166 22.97 11.25 -13.52
C GLN A 166 22.47 11.27 -14.97
N LYS A 167 21.18 10.97 -15.18
CA LYS A 167 20.55 11.01 -16.53
C LYS A 167 20.54 12.39 -17.14
N LEU A 168 20.40 13.44 -16.33
CA LEU A 168 20.47 14.84 -16.78
C LEU A 168 21.85 15.22 -17.32
N ASP A 169 22.89 14.52 -16.93
CA ASP A 169 24.27 14.69 -17.43
C ASP A 169 24.80 16.14 -17.38
N GLY A 170 24.37 16.92 -16.39
CA GLY A 170 24.72 18.33 -16.22
C GLY A 170 23.75 19.31 -16.94
N GLY A 171 22.69 18.82 -17.50
CA GLY A 171 21.62 19.63 -18.12
C GLY A 171 20.73 20.32 -17.04
N ASP A 172 19.98 21.31 -17.48
CA ASP A 172 19.01 21.98 -16.62
C ASP A 172 17.81 21.07 -16.35
N ALA A 173 17.31 21.02 -15.10
CA ALA A 173 16.13 20.29 -14.67
C ALA A 173 14.94 21.24 -14.51
N VAL A 174 13.88 21.04 -15.29
CA VAL A 174 12.60 21.73 -15.14
C VAL A 174 11.58 20.71 -14.67
N ILE A 175 11.28 20.72 -13.37
CA ILE A 175 10.70 19.61 -12.64
C ILE A 175 9.22 19.87 -12.37
N ALA A 176 8.37 18.90 -12.70
CA ALA A 176 6.99 18.78 -12.24
C ALA A 176 6.93 17.69 -11.17
N LEU A 177 6.46 18.04 -9.97
CA LEU A 177 6.25 17.13 -8.85
C LEU A 177 4.75 16.82 -8.75
N LEU A 178 4.43 15.53 -8.81
CA LEU A 178 3.06 15.01 -8.82
C LEU A 178 2.81 14.28 -7.51
N ASP A 179 2.40 15.06 -6.50
CA ASP A 179 2.20 14.63 -5.13
C ASP A 179 0.90 13.83 -4.94
N LEU A 180 0.70 13.27 -3.75
CA LEU A 180 -0.50 12.49 -3.44
C LEU A 180 -1.66 13.41 -3.08
N PHE A 181 -1.51 14.23 -2.02
CA PHE A 181 -2.57 15.09 -1.47
C PHE A 181 -2.08 16.52 -1.22
N ASP A 182 -3.05 17.46 -1.19
CA ASP A 182 -2.84 18.87 -0.80
C ASP A 182 -3.65 19.24 0.46
N ASP A 183 -4.51 18.35 0.95
CA ASP A 183 -5.42 18.57 2.07
C ASP A 183 -5.04 17.78 3.34
N LYS A 184 -4.06 16.89 3.23
CA LYS A 184 -3.55 16.07 4.33
C LYS A 184 -2.07 15.75 4.15
N VAL A 185 -1.40 15.43 5.23
CA VAL A 185 0.02 15.05 5.24
C VAL A 185 0.13 13.57 5.55
N LEU A 186 0.84 12.84 4.68
CA LEU A 186 1.20 11.44 4.86
C LEU A 186 2.70 11.27 4.68
N THR A 187 3.31 10.43 5.50
CA THR A 187 4.75 10.14 5.41
C THR A 187 5.15 9.64 4.03
N VAL A 188 4.36 8.73 3.45
CA VAL A 188 4.59 8.19 2.11
C VAL A 188 4.68 9.28 1.04
N ASP A 189 3.98 10.40 1.20
CA ASP A 189 3.96 11.50 0.26
C ASP A 189 5.25 12.32 0.38
N TYR A 190 5.53 12.88 1.56
CA TYR A 190 6.70 13.73 1.73
C TYR A 190 8.02 12.94 1.71
N ASP A 191 8.10 11.72 2.25
CA ASP A 191 9.32 10.93 2.22
C ASP A 191 9.78 10.64 0.78
N ARG A 192 8.86 10.27 -0.09
CA ARG A 192 9.16 10.01 -1.50
C ARG A 192 9.59 11.28 -2.23
N ASP A 193 8.89 12.39 -2.03
CA ASP A 193 9.18 13.68 -2.66
C ASP A 193 10.53 14.23 -2.18
N GLN A 194 10.73 14.30 -0.86
CA GLN A 194 11.96 14.76 -0.24
C GLN A 194 13.15 13.86 -0.58
N GLY A 195 12.93 12.54 -0.62
CA GLY A 195 13.94 11.59 -1.10
C GLY A 195 14.36 11.87 -2.54
N PHE A 196 13.41 12.14 -3.44
CA PHE A 196 13.70 12.48 -4.82
C PHE A 196 14.53 13.77 -4.95
N LEU A 197 14.17 14.80 -4.20
CA LEU A 197 14.91 16.07 -4.20
C LEU A 197 16.31 15.91 -3.60
N ASP A 198 16.45 15.18 -2.50
CA ASP A 198 17.74 14.84 -1.91
C ASP A 198 18.63 14.04 -2.87
N GLY A 199 18.06 13.04 -3.55
CA GLY A 199 18.76 12.26 -4.57
C GLY A 199 19.24 13.09 -5.76
N LEU A 200 18.49 14.11 -6.16
CA LEU A 200 18.95 15.11 -7.12
C LEU A 200 20.07 15.99 -6.55
N GLY A 201 20.21 16.08 -5.24
CA GLY A 201 21.12 17.00 -4.57
C GLY A 201 20.58 18.42 -4.52
N ILE A 202 19.29 18.58 -4.32
CA ILE A 202 18.58 19.82 -4.01
C ILE A 202 18.47 19.91 -2.49
N GLU A 203 18.75 21.10 -1.91
CA GLU A 203 18.68 21.33 -0.47
C GLU A 203 17.22 21.31 -0.01
N LEU A 204 16.94 20.47 1.00
CA LEU A 204 15.64 20.38 1.63
C LEU A 204 15.48 21.42 2.73
N ASN A 205 14.26 21.97 2.90
CA ASN A 205 13.94 22.86 4.00
C ASN A 205 13.35 22.07 5.18
N ASP A 206 12.06 21.74 5.14
CA ASP A 206 11.41 20.88 6.12
C ASP A 206 11.20 19.48 5.51
N PRO A 207 11.95 18.46 5.95
CA PRO A 207 11.88 17.13 5.33
C PRO A 207 10.53 16.40 5.51
N ALA A 208 9.61 16.97 6.28
CA ALA A 208 8.25 16.46 6.44
C ALA A 208 7.20 17.29 5.67
N LYS A 209 7.64 18.06 4.67
CA LYS A 209 6.73 18.96 3.96
C LYS A 209 7.10 19.12 2.48
N ASN A 210 6.18 18.80 1.60
CA ASN A 210 6.33 19.04 0.16
C ASN A 210 6.18 20.52 -0.20
N GLY A 211 6.97 20.98 -1.16
CA GLY A 211 6.78 22.25 -1.84
C GLY A 211 7.20 23.49 -1.06
N ASP A 212 8.07 23.35 -0.05
CA ASP A 212 8.65 24.50 0.67
C ASP A 212 10.10 24.80 0.28
N GLU A 213 10.68 24.01 -0.64
CA GLU A 213 12.00 24.22 -1.20
C GLU A 213 12.07 25.48 -2.08
N GLU A 214 13.28 26.00 -2.26
CA GLU A 214 13.50 27.05 -3.24
C GLU A 214 13.12 26.59 -4.65
N GLN A 215 12.25 27.31 -5.33
CA GLN A 215 11.76 26.93 -6.66
C GLN A 215 12.84 26.94 -7.75
N THR A 216 13.98 27.58 -7.51
CA THR A 216 15.09 27.64 -8.46
C THR A 216 16.42 27.62 -7.75
N GLY A 217 17.39 26.93 -8.33
CA GLY A 217 18.73 26.84 -7.76
C GLY A 217 19.66 25.98 -8.60
N THR A 218 20.58 25.33 -7.92
CA THR A 218 21.48 24.34 -8.52
C THR A 218 21.36 23.03 -7.78
N TYR A 219 21.16 21.95 -8.52
CA TYR A 219 21.26 20.60 -7.99
C TYR A 219 22.73 20.13 -8.06
N THR A 220 23.12 19.25 -7.17
CA THR A 220 24.53 18.81 -7.01
C THR A 220 24.77 17.35 -7.36
N GLY A 221 23.71 16.55 -7.53
CA GLY A 221 23.79 15.15 -7.93
C GLY A 221 24.35 14.98 -9.35
N GLY A 222 24.94 13.83 -9.65
CA GLY A 222 25.57 13.58 -10.95
C GLY A 222 26.65 14.61 -11.30
N LYS A 223 26.48 15.30 -12.42
CA LYS A 223 27.38 16.41 -12.82
C LYS A 223 26.90 17.78 -12.33
N GLY A 224 25.76 17.83 -11.63
CA GLY A 224 25.11 19.07 -11.23
C GLY A 224 24.53 19.87 -12.40
N GLY A 225 23.75 20.89 -12.10
CA GLY A 225 23.10 21.74 -13.07
C GLY A 225 22.16 22.73 -12.40
N LYS A 226 21.40 23.48 -13.19
CA LYS A 226 20.34 24.34 -12.65
C LYS A 226 19.04 23.57 -12.53
N TYR A 227 18.22 23.94 -11.55
CA TYR A 227 16.86 23.41 -11.48
C TYR A 227 15.81 24.52 -11.40
N THR A 228 14.62 24.18 -11.84
CA THR A 228 13.38 24.94 -11.63
C THR A 228 12.28 23.94 -11.25
N ILE A 229 11.76 24.02 -10.03
CA ILE A 229 10.54 23.32 -9.62
C ILE A 229 9.35 24.14 -10.10
N VAL A 230 8.58 23.63 -11.06
CA VAL A 230 7.42 24.32 -11.65
C VAL A 230 6.25 24.31 -10.65
N GLY A 231 6.20 23.32 -9.81
CA GLY A 231 5.28 23.19 -8.68
C GLY A 231 5.04 21.75 -8.29
N ASN A 232 4.42 21.62 -7.12
CA ASN A 232 3.89 20.41 -6.53
C ASN A 232 2.38 20.45 -6.69
N LEU A 233 1.79 19.43 -7.30
CA LEU A 233 0.33 19.34 -7.45
C LEU A 233 -0.17 17.95 -7.05
N ALA A 234 -1.23 17.95 -6.23
CA ALA A 234 -1.91 16.74 -5.80
C ALA A 234 -2.58 16.01 -6.97
N THR A 235 -2.40 14.69 -7.02
CA THR A 235 -2.95 13.80 -8.05
C THR A 235 -3.92 12.77 -7.50
N GLN A 236 -4.01 12.66 -6.19
CA GLN A 236 -4.72 11.57 -5.50
C GLN A 236 -4.21 10.18 -5.91
N GLY A 237 -2.94 10.09 -6.36
CA GLY A 237 -2.32 8.86 -6.82
C GLY A 237 -2.95 8.26 -8.08
N THR A 238 -3.70 9.05 -8.89
CA THR A 238 -4.46 8.56 -10.03
C THR A 238 -3.89 9.04 -11.37
N GLU A 239 -4.12 8.27 -12.43
CA GLU A 239 -3.76 8.63 -13.79
C GLU A 239 -4.43 9.95 -14.24
N GLU A 240 -5.73 10.14 -13.95
CA GLU A 240 -6.45 11.36 -14.29
C GLU A 240 -5.90 12.57 -13.54
N GLY A 241 -5.58 12.39 -12.25
CA GLY A 241 -4.95 13.42 -11.43
C GLY A 241 -3.58 13.81 -11.96
N GLY A 242 -2.74 12.84 -12.29
CA GLY A 242 -1.42 13.07 -12.88
C GLY A 242 -1.49 13.83 -14.20
N ARG A 243 -2.42 13.46 -15.07
CA ARG A 243 -2.65 14.18 -16.33
C ARG A 243 -3.08 15.62 -16.09
N THR A 244 -4.09 15.84 -15.26
CA THR A 244 -4.62 17.18 -14.96
C THR A 244 -3.58 18.08 -14.29
N ALA A 245 -2.82 17.55 -13.34
CA ALA A 245 -1.72 18.25 -12.68
C ALA A 245 -0.64 18.66 -13.69
N THR A 246 -0.23 17.74 -14.55
CA THR A 246 0.81 18.02 -15.58
C THR A 246 0.33 19.03 -16.61
N GLU A 247 -0.91 18.96 -17.11
CA GLU A 247 -1.48 19.98 -17.99
C GLU A 247 -1.46 21.37 -17.32
N THR A 248 -1.75 21.43 -16.03
CA THR A 248 -1.69 22.67 -15.25
C THR A 248 -0.27 23.20 -15.14
N LEU A 249 0.71 22.34 -14.84
CA LEU A 249 2.11 22.72 -14.74
C LEU A 249 2.70 23.11 -16.09
N LEU A 250 2.34 22.43 -17.18
CA LEU A 250 2.71 22.79 -18.54
C LEU A 250 2.21 24.18 -18.94
N SER A 251 1.04 24.60 -18.45
CA SER A 251 0.53 25.95 -18.69
C SER A 251 1.35 27.03 -17.98
N LYS A 252 2.00 26.69 -16.86
CA LYS A 252 2.89 27.59 -16.11
C LYS A 252 4.30 27.64 -16.72
N ASN A 253 4.83 26.50 -17.09
CA ASN A 253 6.14 26.39 -17.73
C ASN A 253 6.11 25.29 -18.80
N PRO A 254 6.19 25.65 -20.11
CA PRO A 254 6.17 24.67 -21.18
C PRO A 254 7.48 23.89 -21.35
N ASP A 255 8.54 24.24 -20.63
CA ASP A 255 9.87 23.65 -20.79
C ASP A 255 10.15 22.51 -19.78
N ILE A 256 9.09 21.95 -19.15
CA ILE A 256 9.20 20.76 -18.27
C ILE A 256 9.90 19.64 -19.04
N ASN A 257 10.95 19.09 -18.41
CA ASN A 257 11.73 17.96 -18.92
C ASN A 257 11.91 16.84 -17.90
N VAL A 258 11.44 17.02 -16.65
CA VAL A 258 11.42 16.00 -15.61
C VAL A 258 10.03 15.95 -15.01
N ILE A 259 9.42 14.76 -15.00
CA ILE A 259 8.22 14.44 -14.23
C ILE A 259 8.61 13.42 -13.19
N TYR A 260 8.41 13.76 -11.94
CA TYR A 260 8.40 12.83 -10.83
C TYR A 260 6.96 12.66 -10.35
N GLY A 261 6.48 11.42 -10.33
CA GLY A 261 5.17 11.10 -9.77
C GLY A 261 5.30 10.22 -8.53
N ILE A 262 4.48 10.52 -7.56
CA ILE A 262 4.38 9.83 -6.26
C ILE A 262 4.20 8.32 -6.41
N ASN A 263 3.54 7.89 -7.50
CA ASN A 263 3.30 6.52 -7.90
C ASN A 263 3.18 6.40 -9.44
N GLU A 264 3.19 5.18 -9.94
CA GLU A 264 3.16 4.91 -11.39
C GLU A 264 1.89 5.41 -12.09
N PRO A 265 0.66 5.29 -11.53
CA PRO A 265 -0.51 5.85 -12.19
C PRO A 265 -0.41 7.37 -12.40
N ALA A 266 0.06 8.12 -11.39
CA ALA A 266 0.25 9.57 -11.51
C ALA A 266 1.30 9.93 -12.57
N SER A 267 2.44 9.21 -12.60
CA SER A 267 3.49 9.40 -13.59
C SER A 267 3.02 9.09 -15.01
N TYR A 268 2.27 8.01 -15.18
CA TYR A 268 1.71 7.62 -16.48
C TYR A 268 0.73 8.70 -17.00
N GLY A 269 -0.15 9.20 -16.14
CA GLY A 269 -1.02 10.33 -16.48
C GLY A 269 -0.24 11.57 -16.88
N GLY A 270 0.85 11.87 -16.16
CA GLY A 270 1.79 12.95 -16.50
C GLY A 270 2.43 12.78 -17.87
N TYR A 271 2.94 11.57 -18.17
CA TYR A 271 3.48 11.25 -19.48
C TYR A 271 2.44 11.44 -20.61
N GLN A 272 1.19 11.01 -20.40
CA GLN A 272 0.11 11.21 -21.38
C GLN A 272 -0.15 12.68 -21.69
N ALA A 273 -0.11 13.56 -20.66
CA ALA A 273 -0.24 15.00 -20.87
C ALA A 273 0.92 15.57 -21.72
N MET A 274 2.16 15.14 -21.43
CA MET A 274 3.33 15.52 -22.22
C MET A 274 3.24 15.00 -23.67
N GLN A 275 2.79 13.77 -23.86
CA GLN A 275 2.57 13.17 -25.17
C GLN A 275 1.52 13.95 -25.98
N ALA A 276 0.40 14.29 -25.37
CA ALA A 276 -0.64 15.11 -26.01
C ALA A 276 -0.14 16.50 -26.40
N ALA A 277 0.81 17.07 -25.63
CA ALA A 277 1.46 18.33 -25.92
C ALA A 277 2.61 18.21 -26.95
N GLY A 278 2.98 16.99 -27.40
CA GLY A 278 4.11 16.73 -28.29
C GLY A 278 5.48 17.02 -27.65
N LYS A 279 5.63 16.76 -26.34
CA LYS A 279 6.80 17.14 -25.52
C LYS A 279 7.46 15.93 -24.85
N THR A 280 7.50 14.79 -25.51
CA THR A 280 8.15 13.58 -24.99
C THR A 280 9.63 13.47 -25.36
N ASP A 281 10.11 14.27 -26.31
CA ASP A 281 11.51 14.24 -26.71
C ASP A 281 12.41 14.77 -25.58
N GLY A 282 13.29 13.91 -25.05
CA GLY A 282 14.19 14.26 -23.95
C GLY A 282 13.50 14.36 -22.57
N LEU A 283 12.23 13.98 -22.47
CA LEU A 283 11.50 13.91 -21.20
C LEU A 283 12.05 12.76 -20.34
N ILE A 284 12.26 13.06 -19.08
CA ILE A 284 12.54 12.09 -18.02
C ILE A 284 11.26 11.95 -17.21
N THR A 285 10.64 10.77 -17.21
CA THR A 285 9.50 10.44 -16.37
C THR A 285 9.89 9.31 -15.43
N VAL A 286 9.79 9.53 -14.13
CA VAL A 286 10.23 8.59 -13.10
C VAL A 286 9.16 8.44 -12.03
N SER A 287 9.19 7.30 -11.31
CA SER A 287 8.13 6.96 -10.38
C SER A 287 8.58 5.99 -9.28
N ILE A 288 7.62 5.59 -8.47
CA ILE A 288 7.73 4.56 -7.45
C ILE A 288 6.52 3.63 -7.60
N ASP A 289 6.69 2.36 -7.43
CA ASP A 289 5.84 1.20 -7.15
C ASP A 289 6.53 -0.08 -7.63
N GLY A 290 6.96 -0.17 -8.89
CA GLY A 290 7.52 -1.38 -9.50
C GLY A 290 6.44 -2.42 -9.81
N SER A 291 5.23 -1.98 -10.17
CA SER A 291 4.19 -2.86 -10.67
C SER A 291 4.59 -3.51 -12.00
N CYS A 292 3.93 -4.61 -12.39
CA CYS A 292 4.19 -5.22 -13.70
C CYS A 292 3.85 -4.26 -14.85
N ASP A 293 2.83 -3.41 -14.69
CA ASP A 293 2.56 -2.31 -15.62
C ASP A 293 3.70 -1.29 -15.62
N GLY A 294 4.25 -0.94 -14.44
CA GLY A 294 5.39 -0.04 -14.30
C GLY A 294 6.66 -0.57 -14.94
N ALA A 295 6.97 -1.85 -14.75
CA ALA A 295 8.07 -2.52 -15.44
C ALA A 295 7.88 -2.47 -16.97
N GLN A 296 6.64 -2.70 -17.46
CA GLN A 296 6.31 -2.56 -18.88
C GLN A 296 6.46 -1.10 -19.36
N TYR A 297 6.08 -0.11 -18.53
CA TYR A 297 6.31 1.31 -18.89
C TYR A 297 7.80 1.64 -19.02
N VAL A 298 8.67 1.02 -18.20
CA VAL A 298 10.12 1.16 -18.36
C VAL A 298 10.60 0.47 -19.65
N ALA A 299 10.07 -0.71 -19.97
CA ALA A 299 10.37 -1.42 -21.24
C ALA A 299 10.00 -0.56 -22.47
N ASP A 300 8.87 0.11 -22.41
CA ASP A 300 8.33 0.93 -23.50
C ASP A 300 8.94 2.35 -23.55
N GLY A 301 9.77 2.71 -22.57
CA GLY A 301 10.37 4.04 -22.46
C GLY A 301 9.39 5.15 -22.08
N ILE A 302 8.25 4.80 -21.52
CA ILE A 302 7.26 5.71 -20.92
C ILE A 302 7.78 6.24 -19.58
N LEU A 303 8.22 5.33 -18.71
CA LEU A 303 9.06 5.63 -17.55
C LEU A 303 10.52 5.32 -17.89
N GLN A 304 11.45 6.06 -17.33
CA GLN A 304 12.86 5.77 -17.45
C GLN A 304 13.40 5.00 -16.25
N ALA A 305 12.76 5.16 -15.10
CA ALA A 305 13.03 4.38 -13.88
C ALA A 305 11.81 4.37 -12.95
N THR A 306 11.67 3.30 -12.19
CA THR A 306 10.69 3.19 -11.09
C THR A 306 11.32 2.46 -9.91
N ALA A 307 10.99 2.83 -8.67
CA ALA A 307 11.48 2.15 -7.48
C ALA A 307 10.48 1.07 -7.03
N GLN A 308 10.93 -0.19 -7.03
CA GLN A 308 10.14 -1.37 -6.67
C GLN A 308 9.78 -1.39 -5.20
N GLN A 309 8.52 -1.63 -4.90
CA GLN A 309 7.96 -1.95 -3.60
C GLN A 309 7.52 -3.43 -3.54
N TYR A 310 7.19 -3.93 -2.34
CA TYR A 310 6.84 -5.34 -2.13
C TYR A 310 5.55 -5.49 -1.31
N PRO A 311 4.36 -5.15 -1.87
CA PRO A 311 3.08 -5.18 -1.15
C PRO A 311 2.68 -6.58 -0.65
N LEU A 312 2.92 -7.62 -1.43
CA LEU A 312 2.70 -9.01 -0.99
C LEU A 312 3.48 -9.30 0.29
N LYS A 313 4.79 -9.03 0.27
CA LYS A 313 5.69 -9.28 1.40
C LYS A 313 5.27 -8.50 2.65
N MET A 314 4.82 -7.25 2.50
CA MET A 314 4.31 -6.46 3.64
C MET A 314 3.13 -7.18 4.31
N ALA A 315 2.19 -7.66 3.52
CA ALA A 315 0.99 -8.32 4.01
C ALA A 315 1.26 -9.73 4.57
N GLU A 316 2.07 -10.54 3.88
CA GLU A 316 2.51 -11.85 4.35
C GLU A 316 3.19 -11.75 5.72
N LEU A 317 4.17 -10.85 5.84
CA LEU A 317 4.85 -10.60 7.12
C LEU A 317 3.90 -10.10 8.20
N GLY A 318 2.92 -9.28 7.85
CA GLY A 318 1.92 -8.78 8.77
C GLY A 318 1.03 -9.89 9.34
N VAL A 319 0.50 -10.77 8.49
CA VAL A 319 -0.32 -11.93 8.91
C VAL A 319 0.52 -12.88 9.76
N GLN A 320 1.74 -13.21 9.32
CA GLN A 320 2.66 -14.07 10.06
C GLN A 320 2.97 -13.49 11.46
N ALA A 321 3.23 -12.18 11.54
CA ALA A 321 3.58 -11.52 12.80
C ALA A 321 2.44 -11.56 13.83
N ILE A 322 1.19 -11.36 13.41
CA ILE A 322 0.03 -11.51 14.32
C ILE A 322 -0.15 -12.98 14.73
N TYR A 323 0.00 -13.91 13.78
CA TYR A 323 -0.08 -15.34 14.07
C TYR A 323 0.99 -15.77 15.10
N ASP A 324 2.25 -15.37 14.92
CA ASP A 324 3.33 -15.69 15.84
C ASP A 324 3.11 -15.06 17.22
N LEU A 325 2.68 -13.81 17.27
CA LEU A 325 2.35 -13.14 18.51
C LEU A 325 1.26 -13.89 19.31
N VAL A 326 0.20 -14.33 18.64
CA VAL A 326 -0.92 -15.02 19.30
C VAL A 326 -0.54 -16.43 19.72
N THR A 327 0.23 -17.15 18.90
CA THR A 327 0.53 -18.57 19.12
C THR A 327 1.78 -18.82 19.97
N THR A 328 2.80 -17.96 19.87
CA THR A 328 4.08 -18.13 20.57
C THR A 328 4.39 -17.00 21.56
N GLY A 329 3.75 -15.84 21.39
CA GLY A 329 4.05 -14.63 22.17
C GLY A 329 5.18 -13.79 21.59
N ASP A 330 5.70 -14.13 20.40
CA ASP A 330 6.80 -13.43 19.76
C ASP A 330 6.28 -12.21 18.99
N ALA A 331 6.60 -11.00 19.47
CA ALA A 331 6.27 -9.76 18.80
C ALA A 331 7.34 -9.40 17.74
N PRO A 332 6.95 -8.88 16.56
CA PRO A 332 7.90 -8.37 15.58
C PRO A 332 8.65 -7.14 16.12
N THR A 333 9.85 -6.89 15.59
CA THR A 333 10.68 -5.75 15.96
C THR A 333 11.05 -4.92 14.73
N PRO A 334 11.15 -3.59 14.85
CA PRO A 334 11.66 -2.73 13.79
C PRO A 334 13.08 -3.10 13.38
N GLU A 335 13.48 -2.68 12.18
CA GLU A 335 14.87 -2.74 11.74
C GLU A 335 15.75 -1.80 12.59
N ASP A 336 17.01 -2.18 12.84
CA ASP A 336 17.94 -1.38 13.63
C ASP A 336 18.08 0.04 13.05
N GLY A 337 17.74 1.04 13.87
CA GLY A 337 17.83 2.46 13.53
C GLY A 337 16.62 3.01 12.75
N LYS A 338 15.55 2.25 12.62
CA LYS A 338 14.27 2.67 12.01
C LYS A 338 13.12 2.48 13.00
N ASP A 339 12.03 3.21 12.77
CA ASP A 339 10.77 3.05 13.50
C ASP A 339 9.83 2.03 12.82
N PHE A 340 10.31 1.35 11.78
CA PHE A 340 9.56 0.37 11.00
C PHE A 340 10.45 -0.79 10.53
N PHE A 341 9.84 -1.89 10.09
CA PHE A 341 10.51 -2.97 9.40
C PHE A 341 10.54 -2.69 7.89
N ASN A 342 11.74 -2.53 7.34
CA ASN A 342 11.93 -2.25 5.92
C ASN A 342 11.76 -3.52 5.08
N THR A 343 10.78 -3.53 4.19
CA THR A 343 10.51 -4.65 3.29
C THR A 343 11.42 -4.71 2.06
N GLY A 344 12.20 -3.64 1.86
CA GLY A 344 13.16 -3.50 0.76
C GLY A 344 12.70 -2.50 -0.30
N VAL A 345 13.67 -2.10 -1.12
CA VAL A 345 13.46 -1.26 -2.31
C VAL A 345 14.53 -1.58 -3.34
N GLN A 346 14.18 -1.57 -4.62
CA GLN A 346 15.11 -1.68 -5.75
C GLN A 346 14.70 -0.74 -6.86
N LEU A 347 15.67 -0.16 -7.57
CA LEU A 347 15.37 0.65 -8.75
C LEU A 347 15.30 -0.24 -9.99
N ILE A 348 14.24 -0.14 -10.78
CA ILE A 348 14.08 -0.80 -12.08
C ILE A 348 14.38 0.22 -13.18
N THR A 349 15.32 -0.07 -14.07
CA THR A 349 15.64 0.79 -15.23
C THR A 349 16.38 0.01 -16.31
N ASN A 350 16.15 0.33 -17.57
CA ASN A 350 16.95 -0.19 -18.70
C ASN A 350 18.21 0.64 -18.98
N ASP A 351 18.44 1.70 -18.23
CA ASP A 351 19.59 2.60 -18.39
C ASP A 351 20.33 2.75 -17.05
N PRO A 352 21.10 1.71 -16.61
CA PRO A 352 21.76 1.71 -15.32
C PRO A 352 22.79 2.84 -15.23
N MET A 353 22.77 3.58 -14.11
CA MET A 353 23.70 4.67 -13.84
C MET A 353 24.81 4.26 -12.88
N PRO A 354 26.03 4.81 -13.03
CA PRO A 354 27.12 4.58 -12.10
C PRO A 354 26.70 4.90 -10.65
N ASP A 355 27.09 4.04 -9.71
CA ASP A 355 26.85 4.22 -8.28
C ASP A 355 25.37 4.28 -7.83
N VAL A 356 24.42 3.99 -8.73
CA VAL A 356 23.00 3.84 -8.42
C VAL A 356 22.61 2.38 -8.58
N PRO A 357 22.41 1.64 -7.48
CA PRO A 357 22.00 0.23 -7.54
C PRO A 357 20.66 0.09 -8.28
N SER A 358 20.62 -0.77 -9.28
CA SER A 358 19.41 -1.01 -10.06
C SER A 358 19.41 -2.41 -10.64
N ILE A 359 18.22 -2.89 -10.99
CA ILE A 359 17.97 -4.09 -11.79
C ILE A 359 17.42 -3.69 -13.16
N ASP A 360 17.57 -4.55 -14.16
CA ASP A 360 16.95 -4.33 -15.46
C ASP A 360 15.47 -4.75 -15.46
N VAL A 361 14.75 -4.42 -16.54
CA VAL A 361 13.33 -4.75 -16.67
C VAL A 361 13.07 -6.25 -16.61
N THR A 362 13.97 -7.11 -17.13
CA THR A 362 13.76 -8.56 -17.09
C THR A 362 13.79 -9.08 -15.67
N GLU A 363 14.73 -8.58 -14.85
CA GLU A 363 14.78 -8.88 -13.42
C GLU A 363 13.60 -8.23 -12.69
N GLY A 364 13.18 -7.03 -13.11
CA GLY A 364 11.99 -6.32 -12.61
C GLY A 364 10.70 -7.10 -12.84
N GLU A 365 10.52 -7.71 -14.03
CA GLU A 365 9.37 -8.58 -14.35
C GLU A 365 9.30 -9.86 -13.50
N GLU A 366 10.41 -10.30 -12.90
CA GLU A 366 10.42 -11.45 -11.99
C GLU A 366 9.95 -11.10 -10.56
N VAL A 367 9.97 -9.83 -10.19
CA VAL A 367 9.67 -9.34 -8.83
C VAL A 367 8.54 -8.33 -8.78
N CYS A 368 7.96 -7.95 -9.92
CA CYS A 368 6.82 -7.03 -10.00
C CYS A 368 5.56 -7.65 -9.41
N PHE A 369 4.58 -6.85 -9.13
CA PHE A 369 3.29 -7.25 -8.56
C PHE A 369 2.10 -6.82 -9.43
#